data_ec403ec5fc41313e3fc776f788103314
#
_entry.id   ec403ec5fc41313e3fc776f788103314
#
_cell.length_a   1.000
_cell.length_b   1.000
_cell.length_c   1.000
_cell.angle_alpha   90.00
_cell.angle_beta   90.00
_cell.angle_gamma   90.00
#
_symmetry.space_group_name_H-M   'P 1'
#
loop_
_entity.id
_entity.type
_entity.pdbx_description
1 polymer ?
#
loop_
_entity_poly.entity_id
_entity_poly.type
_entity_poly.pdbx_seq_one_letter_code
_entity_poly.pdbx_strand_id
1 'polypeptide(L)' 'MNLEKYILAVITTNPNKVSGGTASFICETKEEMEFVAGNLEAILDGIAHGLGEEMYVIVKH' A
#
# COMPACT_ATOMS: atom_id res chain seq x y z
N MET A 1 -11.20 17.02 3.69
CA MET A 1 -10.16 16.46 2.81
C MET A 1 -10.52 15.03 2.42
N ASN A 2 -10.39 14.71 1.16
CA ASN A 2 -10.70 13.37 0.70
C ASN A 2 -9.39 12.59 0.50
N LEU A 3 -8.97 11.85 1.52
CA LEU A 3 -7.72 11.12 1.50
C LEU A 3 -7.69 10.03 0.43
N GLU A 4 -8.84 9.51 0.05
CA GLU A 4 -8.90 8.44 -0.94
C GLU A 4 -8.29 8.82 -2.28
N LYS A 5 -8.33 10.10 -2.62
CA LYS A 5 -7.77 10.57 -3.89
C LYS A 5 -6.25 10.53 -3.91
N TYR A 6 -5.62 10.41 -2.75
CA TYR A 6 -4.17 10.45 -2.65
C TYR A 6 -3.57 9.07 -2.38
N ILE A 7 -4.37 8.11 -1.98
CA ILE A 7 -3.90 6.74 -1.76
C ILE A 7 -4.03 5.99 -3.08
N LEU A 8 -2.88 5.63 -3.65
CA LEU A 8 -2.81 4.97 -4.94
C LEU A 8 -2.89 3.46 -4.83
N ALA A 9 -2.39 2.90 -3.73
CA ALA A 9 -2.39 1.46 -3.52
C ALA A 9 -2.20 1.17 -2.04
N VAL A 10 -2.68 -0.01 -1.62
CA VAL A 10 -2.50 -0.53 -0.27
C VAL A 10 -1.82 -1.89 -0.38
N ILE A 11 -0.79 -2.11 0.42
CA ILE A 11 -0.08 -3.39 0.49
C ILE A 11 -0.19 -3.89 1.92
N THR A 12 -0.68 -5.09 2.12
CA THR A 12 -0.90 -5.59 3.47
C THR A 12 -0.74 -7.11 3.54
N THR A 13 -0.38 -7.60 4.73
CA THR A 13 -0.40 -9.04 5.00
C THR A 13 -1.77 -9.47 5.55
N ASN A 14 -2.65 -8.54 5.87
CA ASN A 14 -3.94 -8.84 6.46
C ASN A 14 -5.08 -8.36 5.55
N PRO A 15 -5.69 -9.29 4.78
CA PRO A 15 -6.75 -8.90 3.83
C PRO A 15 -7.99 -8.33 4.52
N ASN A 16 -8.15 -8.59 5.81
CA ASN A 16 -9.31 -8.07 6.54
C ASN A 16 -9.22 -6.57 6.84
N LYS A 17 -8.05 -5.99 6.63
CA LYS A 17 -7.85 -4.56 6.90
C LYS A 17 -8.12 -3.67 5.71
N VAL A 18 -8.45 -4.24 4.56
CA VAL A 18 -8.74 -3.47 3.36
C VAL A 18 -10.15 -3.73 2.89
N SER A 19 -10.78 -2.72 2.32
CA SER A 19 -12.08 -2.84 1.70
C SER A 19 -11.98 -2.33 0.27
N GLY A 20 -13.02 -2.52 -0.53
CA GLY A 20 -12.99 -2.15 -1.95
C GLY A 20 -12.73 -0.67 -2.20
N GLY A 21 -12.45 -0.33 -3.43
CA GLY A 21 -12.29 1.05 -3.87
C GLY A 21 -10.85 1.50 -4.10
N THR A 22 -9.86 0.77 -3.60
CA THR A 22 -8.45 1.09 -3.80
C THR A 22 -7.73 -0.18 -4.23
N ALA A 23 -6.73 -0.06 -5.09
CA ALA A 23 -5.92 -1.20 -5.49
C ALA A 23 -5.24 -1.78 -4.25
N SER A 24 -5.45 -3.04 -3.97
CA SER A 24 -4.93 -3.70 -2.78
C SER A 24 -4.08 -4.90 -3.17
N PHE A 25 -2.92 -5.03 -2.53
CA PHE A 25 -1.97 -6.10 -2.79
C PHE A 25 -1.79 -6.88 -1.49
N ILE A 26 -2.18 -8.14 -1.51
CA ILE A 26 -2.09 -9.00 -0.33
C ILE A 26 -0.80 -9.80 -0.41
N CYS A 27 0.04 -9.67 0.59
CA CYS A 27 1.33 -10.33 0.66
C CYS A 27 1.35 -11.33 1.80
N GLU A 28 2.26 -12.28 1.74
CA GLU A 28 2.36 -13.30 2.78
C GLU A 28 3.30 -12.91 3.90
N THR A 29 4.31 -12.07 3.61
CA THR A 29 5.31 -11.68 4.59
C THR A 29 5.58 -10.18 4.52
N LYS A 30 6.18 -9.67 5.58
CA LYS A 30 6.59 -8.27 5.62
C LYS A 30 7.65 -7.96 4.57
N GLU A 31 8.56 -8.92 4.34
CA GLU A 31 9.60 -8.73 3.32
C GLU A 31 8.99 -8.58 1.94
N GLU A 32 7.96 -9.38 1.64
CA GLU A 32 7.24 -9.28 0.38
C GLU A 32 6.55 -7.93 0.27
N MET A 33 5.93 -7.45 1.35
CA MET A 33 5.30 -6.14 1.36
C MET A 33 6.31 -5.05 1.03
N GLU A 34 7.49 -5.10 1.62
CA GLU A 34 8.53 -4.10 1.38
C GLU A 34 8.99 -4.12 -0.07
N PHE A 35 9.13 -5.32 -0.63
CA PHE A 35 9.50 -5.47 -2.03
C PHE A 35 8.45 -4.88 -2.96
N VAL A 36 7.19 -5.23 -2.73
CA VAL A 36 6.07 -4.75 -3.54
C VAL A 36 5.93 -3.23 -3.39
N ALA A 37 6.04 -2.72 -2.16
CA ALA A 37 5.94 -1.29 -1.90
C ALA A 37 7.03 -0.51 -2.65
N GLY A 38 8.26 -1.00 -2.64
CA GLY A 38 9.36 -0.36 -3.36
C GLY A 38 9.11 -0.30 -4.86
N ASN A 39 8.59 -1.39 -5.43
CA ASN A 39 8.26 -1.41 -6.85
C ASN A 39 7.10 -0.47 -7.18
N LEU A 40 6.08 -0.45 -6.34
CA LEU A 40 4.92 0.41 -6.58
C LEU A 40 5.25 1.89 -6.45
N GLU A 41 6.19 2.25 -5.56
CA GLU A 41 6.66 3.63 -5.50
C GLU A 41 7.18 4.09 -6.85
N ALA A 42 7.98 3.25 -7.49
CA ALA A 42 8.56 3.58 -8.79
C ALA A 42 7.50 3.57 -9.90
N ILE A 43 6.64 2.57 -9.90
CA ILE A 43 5.62 2.41 -10.94
C ILE A 43 4.58 3.53 -10.90
N LEU A 44 4.15 3.88 -9.69
CA LEU A 44 3.06 4.84 -9.49
C LEU A 44 3.56 6.26 -9.23
N ASP A 45 4.87 6.44 -9.14
CA ASP A 45 5.48 7.73 -8.81
C ASP A 45 4.90 8.27 -7.49
N GLY A 46 4.86 7.41 -6.48
CA GLY A 46 4.33 7.74 -5.16
C GLY A 46 5.34 7.48 -4.07
N ILE A 47 4.90 7.62 -2.84
CA ILE A 47 5.72 7.40 -1.67
C ILE A 47 5.05 6.36 -0.78
N ALA A 48 5.81 5.34 -0.36
CA ALA A 48 5.29 4.32 0.55
C ALA A 48 5.38 4.80 1.99
N HIS A 49 4.29 4.63 2.72
CA HIS A 49 4.22 4.92 4.15
C HIS A 49 3.77 3.67 4.89
N GLY A 50 4.51 3.31 5.92
CA GLY A 50 4.13 2.18 6.77
C GLY A 50 3.04 2.57 7.74
N LEU A 51 2.02 1.74 7.84
CA LEU A 51 0.95 1.88 8.82
C LEU A 51 0.96 0.66 9.72
N GLY A 52 1.82 0.68 10.74
CA GLY A 52 2.02 -0.45 11.62
C GLY A 52 2.83 -1.55 10.96
N GLU A 53 2.70 -2.77 11.47
CA GLU A 53 3.51 -3.90 11.03
C GLU A 53 2.94 -4.62 9.80
N GLU A 54 1.67 -4.40 9.50
CA GLU A 54 0.97 -5.21 8.51
C GLU A 54 0.56 -4.47 7.25
N MET A 55 0.92 -3.19 7.12
CA MET A 55 0.41 -2.41 6.00
C MET A 55 1.36 -1.33 5.55
N TYR A 56 1.41 -1.12 4.24
CA TYR A 56 1.98 0.06 3.61
C TYR A 56 0.92 0.67 2.71
N VAL A 57 0.94 1.98 2.59
CA VAL A 57 0.11 2.68 1.60
C VAL A 57 1.02 3.45 0.68
N ILE A 58 0.68 3.48 -0.60
CA ILE A 58 1.39 4.30 -1.58
C ILE A 58 0.56 5.55 -1.77
N VAL A 59 1.16 6.68 -1.45
CA VAL A 59 0.49 7.98 -1.49
C VAL A 59 1.05 8.78 -2.65
N LYS A 60 0.21 9.56 -3.28
CA LYS A 60 0.62 10.41 -4.38
C LYS A 60 1.73 11.35 -3.92
N HIS A 61 2.74 11.44 -4.73
CA HIS A 61 3.88 12.32 -4.48
C HIS A 61 3.51 13.80 -4.60
#